data_3a33e5d4c9a59d8eea15dd0b6a83e8ea
#
_entry.id   3a33e5d4c9a59d8eea15dd0b6a83e8ea
#
_cell.length_a   1.000
_cell.length_b   1.000
_cell.length_c   1.000
_cell.angle_alpha   90.00
_cell.angle_beta   90.00
_cell.angle_gamma   90.00
#
_symmetry.space_group_name_H-M   'P 1'
#
loop_
_entity.id
_entity.type
_entity.pdbx_description
1 polymer ?
#
loop_
_entity_poly.entity_id
_entity_poly.type
_entity_poly.pdbx_seq_one_letter_code
_entity_poly.pdbx_strand_id
1 'polypeptide(L)'
;MYFGKDNKGKWFVQFSYVDWTGKRIRTTKRGFKTKKEAQEYYTNFMSTKSGELNMLFSDFVDIYKADMKSRIKKNTLKTKEYIINLKILPYFANKRINEITVSDVRQWQVELLDSGYKDTYLNTVNVQLSSIFNYACKYYSLKENPCRIAGSIGKSRANEMQIYTREQFTQFSDCLMNKRMSWMGFQVLYYTGVRIGELLALQIADVDFDKKVLIIRKSYQRLDKEDIITGPKTEKGNRIINLPKFLLADLMDYIGSMGKVKNSVRLFPTTKYFFEHEKNRAIKESGLPHIRLHDLRHSHASLLIELGFSPIAVAERLGHEKVSTTLNTYGHLFPNKQAGMAEKLNELYKEGLENGDK
;
A
#
# COMPACT_ATOMS: atom_id res chain seq x y z
N MET A 1 39.29 -1.30 -11.21
CA MET A 1 39.31 -0.62 -9.92
C MET A 1 40.08 0.68 -10.03
N TYR A 2 39.53 1.80 -9.52
CA TYR A 2 40.16 3.13 -9.53
C TYR A 2 39.85 3.86 -8.23
N PHE A 3 40.84 4.51 -7.62
CA PHE A 3 40.72 5.37 -6.46
C PHE A 3 41.03 6.80 -6.82
N GLY A 4 40.23 7.75 -6.43
CA GLY A 4 40.40 9.18 -6.70
C GLY A 4 39.86 10.04 -5.55
N LYS A 5 40.09 11.37 -5.64
CA LYS A 5 39.47 12.35 -4.78
C LYS A 5 38.38 13.09 -5.55
N ASP A 6 37.29 13.41 -4.88
CA ASP A 6 36.21 14.23 -5.42
C ASP A 6 36.55 15.75 -5.26
N ASN A 7 35.70 16.60 -5.80
CA ASN A 7 35.84 18.06 -5.74
C ASN A 7 35.82 18.63 -4.31
N LYS A 8 35.44 17.81 -3.31
CA LYS A 8 35.42 18.17 -1.88
C LYS A 8 36.63 17.58 -1.13
N GLY A 9 37.61 17.04 -1.85
CA GLY A 9 38.82 16.45 -1.29
C GLY A 9 38.63 15.06 -0.64
N LYS A 10 37.43 14.48 -0.70
CA LYS A 10 37.15 13.14 -0.15
C LYS A 10 37.49 12.06 -1.13
N TRP A 11 37.96 10.91 -0.63
CA TRP A 11 38.30 9.78 -1.44
C TRP A 11 37.06 9.04 -1.95
N PHE A 12 37.19 8.47 -3.14
CA PHE A 12 36.19 7.56 -3.72
C PHE A 12 36.90 6.33 -4.35
N VAL A 13 36.12 5.25 -4.46
CA VAL A 13 36.53 4.06 -5.21
C VAL A 13 35.50 3.77 -6.31
N GLN A 14 36.02 3.48 -7.51
CA GLN A 14 35.22 3.05 -8.66
C GLN A 14 35.69 1.67 -9.10
N PHE A 15 34.76 0.71 -9.22
CA PHE A 15 35.06 -0.66 -9.65
C PHE A 15 33.88 -1.29 -10.36
N SER A 16 34.13 -2.41 -11.03
CA SER A 16 33.08 -3.22 -11.64
C SER A 16 33.01 -4.57 -10.94
N TYR A 17 31.81 -5.09 -10.83
CA TYR A 17 31.54 -6.43 -10.33
C TYR A 17 30.47 -7.10 -11.21
N VAL A 18 30.36 -8.42 -11.14
CA VAL A 18 29.30 -9.19 -11.78
C VAL A 18 28.21 -9.41 -10.73
N ASP A 19 26.97 -9.04 -10.98
CA ASP A 19 25.86 -9.26 -10.06
C ASP A 19 25.41 -10.73 -10.07
N TRP A 20 24.41 -11.04 -9.27
CA TRP A 20 23.83 -12.38 -9.16
C TRP A 20 23.14 -12.84 -10.46
N THR A 21 22.86 -11.94 -11.42
CA THR A 21 22.33 -12.27 -12.75
C THR A 21 23.42 -12.58 -13.77
N GLY A 22 24.69 -12.46 -13.38
CA GLY A 22 25.84 -12.57 -14.30
C GLY A 22 26.19 -11.28 -15.04
N LYS A 23 25.47 -10.18 -14.78
CA LYS A 23 25.68 -8.89 -15.43
C LYS A 23 26.80 -8.10 -14.76
N ARG A 24 27.69 -7.54 -15.57
CA ARG A 24 28.75 -6.65 -15.08
C ARG A 24 28.21 -5.26 -14.75
N ILE A 25 28.28 -4.88 -13.47
CA ILE A 25 27.86 -3.57 -12.96
C ILE A 25 29.07 -2.76 -12.58
N ARG A 26 29.10 -1.49 -13.01
CA ARG A 26 30.10 -0.49 -12.58
C ARG A 26 29.49 0.37 -11.48
N THR A 27 30.20 0.51 -10.35
CA THR A 27 29.78 1.31 -9.21
C THR A 27 30.86 2.28 -8.75
N THR A 28 30.45 3.36 -8.09
CA THR A 28 31.35 4.36 -7.48
C THR A 28 30.86 4.69 -6.09
N LYS A 29 31.67 4.40 -5.06
CA LYS A 29 31.41 4.82 -3.68
C LYS A 29 32.30 6.00 -3.34
N ARG A 30 31.72 7.05 -2.77
CA ARG A 30 32.37 8.33 -2.42
C ARG A 30 32.26 8.61 -0.93
N GLY A 31 33.07 9.59 -0.46
CA GLY A 31 32.91 10.15 0.89
C GLY A 31 33.89 9.61 1.91
N PHE A 32 34.90 8.83 1.53
CA PHE A 32 35.92 8.33 2.42
C PHE A 32 36.90 9.45 2.85
N LYS A 33 37.31 9.41 4.12
CA LYS A 33 38.27 10.39 4.66
C LYS A 33 39.69 10.08 4.15
N THR A 34 40.01 8.78 4.00
CA THR A 34 41.34 8.31 3.59
C THR A 34 41.27 7.33 2.42
N LYS A 35 42.39 7.19 1.70
CA LYS A 35 42.54 6.15 0.67
C LYS A 35 42.43 4.76 1.25
N LYS A 36 42.92 4.57 2.47
CA LYS A 36 42.86 3.29 3.20
C LYS A 36 41.42 2.86 3.45
N GLU A 37 40.56 3.76 3.91
CA GLU A 37 39.12 3.48 4.05
C GLU A 37 38.45 3.07 2.74
N ALA A 38 38.79 3.75 1.63
CA ALA A 38 38.27 3.40 0.31
C ALA A 38 38.78 2.03 -0.17
N GLN A 39 40.01 1.65 0.17
CA GLN A 39 40.58 0.35 -0.14
C GLN A 39 39.94 -0.76 0.71
N GLU A 40 39.77 -0.53 2.00
CA GLU A 40 39.09 -1.47 2.92
C GLU A 40 37.66 -1.72 2.46
N TYR A 41 36.94 -0.67 2.07
CA TYR A 41 35.60 -0.81 1.48
C TYR A 41 35.61 -1.72 0.26
N TYR A 42 36.54 -1.49 -0.68
CA TYR A 42 36.64 -2.31 -1.89
C TYR A 42 36.99 -3.79 -1.55
N THR A 43 37.95 -4.01 -0.68
CA THR A 43 38.35 -5.36 -0.25
C THR A 43 37.20 -6.09 0.43
N ASN A 44 36.50 -5.44 1.34
CA ASN A 44 35.32 -5.99 2.00
C ASN A 44 34.18 -6.27 1.03
N PHE A 45 33.98 -5.39 0.06
CA PHE A 45 32.97 -5.60 -0.99
C PHE A 45 33.32 -6.79 -1.89
N MET A 46 34.58 -6.98 -2.24
CA MET A 46 35.02 -8.11 -3.08
C MET A 46 35.10 -9.42 -2.30
N SER A 47 35.45 -9.41 -1.01
CA SER A 47 35.43 -10.60 -0.12
C SER A 47 34.00 -11.09 0.15
N THR A 48 33.02 -10.19 0.10
CA THR A 48 31.59 -10.55 0.16
C THR A 48 31.17 -11.49 -0.99
N LYS A 49 31.89 -11.44 -2.11
CA LYS A 49 31.68 -12.38 -3.24
C LYS A 49 32.34 -13.74 -3.04
N SER A 50 33.32 -13.84 -2.17
CA SER A 50 33.99 -15.11 -1.82
C SER A 50 33.32 -15.89 -0.69
N GLY A 51 32.16 -15.42 -0.18
CA GLY A 51 31.34 -16.16 0.80
C GLY A 51 31.34 -15.60 2.21
N GLU A 52 32.07 -14.52 2.51
CA GLU A 52 32.06 -13.87 3.81
C GLU A 52 31.52 -12.44 3.75
N LEU A 53 30.33 -12.22 4.33
CA LEU A 53 29.66 -10.91 4.46
C LEU A 53 30.32 -10.04 5.54
N ASN A 54 31.59 -9.68 5.35
CA ASN A 54 32.35 -8.90 6.32
C ASN A 54 32.36 -7.40 5.94
N MET A 55 31.17 -6.76 5.90
CA MET A 55 31.04 -5.33 5.61
C MET A 55 30.12 -4.66 6.62
N LEU A 56 30.21 -3.32 6.70
CA LEU A 56 29.30 -2.54 7.54
C LEU A 56 27.85 -2.67 7.05
N PHE A 57 26.93 -2.71 7.97
CA PHE A 57 25.49 -2.79 7.66
C PHE A 57 25.03 -1.60 6.81
N SER A 58 25.57 -0.39 7.05
CA SER A 58 25.32 0.81 6.22
C SER A 58 25.66 0.57 4.75
N ASP A 59 26.82 -0.04 4.49
CA ASP A 59 27.28 -0.29 3.11
C ASP A 59 26.44 -1.37 2.44
N PHE A 60 26.05 -2.39 3.17
CA PHE A 60 25.13 -3.41 2.68
C PHE A 60 23.75 -2.85 2.36
N VAL A 61 23.23 -1.94 3.19
CA VAL A 61 21.96 -1.24 2.94
C VAL A 61 22.01 -0.43 1.65
N ASP A 62 23.13 0.19 1.30
CA ASP A 62 23.28 0.89 0.02
C ASP A 62 23.19 -0.07 -1.18
N ILE A 63 23.78 -1.26 -1.07
CA ILE A 63 23.66 -2.32 -2.08
C ILE A 63 22.19 -2.77 -2.19
N TYR A 64 21.55 -3.03 -1.07
CA TYR A 64 20.14 -3.41 -1.02
C TYR A 64 19.22 -2.36 -1.67
N LYS A 65 19.42 -1.07 -1.35
CA LYS A 65 18.64 0.04 -1.93
C LYS A 65 18.84 0.14 -3.44
N ALA A 66 20.10 -0.02 -3.92
CA ALA A 66 20.43 0.06 -5.34
C ALA A 66 19.70 -1.04 -6.15
N ASP A 67 19.67 -2.27 -5.64
CA ASP A 67 18.93 -3.36 -6.28
C ASP A 67 17.42 -3.15 -6.21
N MET A 68 16.89 -2.73 -5.06
CA MET A 68 15.46 -2.47 -4.89
C MET A 68 14.93 -1.35 -5.79
N LYS A 69 15.76 -0.37 -6.16
CA LYS A 69 15.38 0.75 -7.03
C LYS A 69 14.84 0.30 -8.39
N SER A 70 15.36 -0.79 -8.93
CA SER A 70 14.91 -1.36 -10.21
C SER A 70 13.67 -2.25 -10.09
N ARG A 71 13.36 -2.76 -8.89
CA ARG A 71 12.35 -3.81 -8.67
C ARG A 71 11.04 -3.31 -8.08
N ILE A 72 11.05 -2.17 -7.39
CA ILE A 72 9.87 -1.67 -6.67
C ILE A 72 9.47 -0.27 -7.12
N LYS A 73 8.18 0.07 -6.95
CA LYS A 73 7.67 1.39 -7.30
C LYS A 73 8.34 2.49 -6.45
N LYS A 74 8.59 3.66 -7.05
CA LYS A 74 9.25 4.83 -6.42
C LYS A 74 8.71 5.17 -5.03
N ASN A 75 7.38 5.14 -4.85
CA ASN A 75 6.76 5.42 -3.55
C ASN A 75 7.08 4.36 -2.48
N THR A 76 7.11 3.08 -2.86
CA THR A 76 7.48 1.98 -1.95
C THR A 76 8.94 2.11 -1.54
N LEU A 77 9.83 2.45 -2.49
CA LEU A 77 11.24 2.67 -2.20
C LEU A 77 11.43 3.80 -1.20
N LYS A 78 10.78 4.95 -1.40
CA LYS A 78 10.85 6.09 -0.47
C LYS A 78 10.40 5.74 0.95
N THR A 79 9.30 5.01 1.07
CA THR A 79 8.82 4.57 2.39
C THR A 79 9.83 3.65 3.07
N LYS A 80 10.45 2.72 2.30
CA LYS A 80 11.51 1.85 2.81
C LYS A 80 12.74 2.67 3.23
N GLU A 81 13.21 3.57 2.39
CA GLU A 81 14.35 4.45 2.69
C GLU A 81 14.11 5.30 3.93
N TYR A 82 12.91 5.87 4.08
CA TYR A 82 12.54 6.62 5.27
C TYR A 82 12.66 5.78 6.55
N ILE A 83 12.08 4.59 6.57
CA ILE A 83 12.14 3.68 7.72
C ILE A 83 13.59 3.26 7.99
N ILE A 84 14.32 2.85 6.97
CA ILE A 84 15.71 2.38 7.09
C ILE A 84 16.58 3.49 7.66
N ASN A 85 16.49 4.70 7.12
CA ASN A 85 17.35 5.82 7.54
C ASN A 85 17.04 6.30 8.96
N LEU A 86 15.77 6.31 9.38
CA LEU A 86 15.36 6.87 10.66
C LEU A 86 15.27 5.86 11.80
N LYS A 87 15.10 4.56 11.50
CA LYS A 87 14.81 3.55 12.54
C LYS A 87 15.80 2.40 12.58
N ILE A 88 16.50 2.13 11.49
CA ILE A 88 17.40 0.97 11.39
C ILE A 88 18.87 1.40 11.38
N LEU A 89 19.25 2.31 10.49
CA LEU A 89 20.64 2.77 10.38
C LEU A 89 21.19 3.40 11.67
N PRO A 90 20.43 4.20 12.45
CA PRO A 90 20.96 4.77 13.68
C PRO A 90 21.52 3.72 14.67
N TYR A 91 20.94 2.51 14.65
CA TYR A 91 21.36 1.42 15.55
C TYR A 91 22.40 0.47 14.93
N PHE A 92 22.22 0.11 13.65
CA PHE A 92 23.01 -0.97 13.02
C PHE A 92 24.09 -0.49 12.07
N ALA A 93 24.15 0.79 11.67
CA ALA A 93 25.02 1.28 10.60
C ALA A 93 26.50 0.87 10.74
N ASN A 94 27.02 0.97 11.95
CA ASN A 94 28.44 0.75 12.27
C ASN A 94 28.77 -0.69 12.66
N LYS A 95 27.79 -1.59 12.71
CA LYS A 95 28.00 -3.02 12.97
C LYS A 95 28.28 -3.76 11.66
N ARG A 96 29.11 -4.81 11.70
CA ARG A 96 29.28 -5.70 10.55
C ARG A 96 28.05 -6.59 10.42
N ILE A 97 27.55 -6.76 9.19
CA ILE A 97 26.27 -7.46 8.98
C ILE A 97 26.31 -8.93 9.43
N ASN A 98 27.46 -9.59 9.29
CA ASN A 98 27.68 -10.98 9.75
C ASN A 98 27.87 -11.12 11.28
N GLU A 99 28.10 -10.01 11.97
CA GLU A 99 28.29 -9.97 13.42
C GLU A 99 27.01 -9.54 14.17
N ILE A 100 25.97 -9.10 13.45
CA ILE A 100 24.71 -8.72 14.08
C ILE A 100 24.01 -9.98 14.60
N THR A 101 23.86 -10.04 15.91
CA THR A 101 23.31 -11.18 16.63
C THR A 101 21.80 -11.05 16.85
N VAL A 102 21.18 -12.14 17.27
CA VAL A 102 19.78 -12.14 17.75
C VAL A 102 19.62 -11.21 18.96
N SER A 103 20.62 -11.14 19.84
CA SER A 103 20.63 -10.24 21.00
C SER A 103 20.59 -8.76 20.57
N ASP A 104 21.40 -8.37 19.57
CA ASP A 104 21.36 -7.01 19.03
C ASP A 104 19.96 -6.63 18.48
N VAL A 105 19.33 -7.55 17.76
CA VAL A 105 17.98 -7.34 17.23
C VAL A 105 16.96 -7.21 18.36
N ARG A 106 17.05 -8.05 19.40
CA ARG A 106 16.15 -7.98 20.56
C ARG A 106 16.30 -6.68 21.33
N GLN A 107 17.53 -6.21 21.53
CA GLN A 107 17.79 -4.93 22.21
C GLN A 107 17.19 -3.76 21.41
N TRP A 108 17.42 -3.72 20.09
CA TRP A 108 16.80 -2.73 19.21
C TRP A 108 15.25 -2.79 19.22
N GLN A 109 14.68 -4.00 19.30
CA GLN A 109 13.23 -4.17 19.40
C GLN A 109 12.68 -3.59 20.72
N VAL A 110 13.39 -3.76 21.84
CA VAL A 110 12.99 -3.16 23.13
C VAL A 110 13.00 -1.64 23.05
N GLU A 111 14.06 -1.02 22.50
CA GLU A 111 14.13 0.43 22.32
C GLU A 111 12.98 0.97 21.44
N LEU A 112 12.58 0.20 20.41
CA LEU A 112 11.44 0.56 19.57
C LEU A 112 10.10 0.44 20.32
N LEU A 113 9.91 -0.57 21.15
CA LEU A 113 8.70 -0.77 21.95
C LEU A 113 8.52 0.37 22.95
N ASP A 114 9.61 0.82 23.58
CA ASP A 114 9.60 1.92 24.53
C ASP A 114 9.34 3.29 23.88
N SER A 115 9.46 3.38 22.55
CA SER A 115 9.22 4.63 21.79
C SER A 115 7.75 5.03 21.66
N GLY A 116 6.78 4.26 22.14
CA GLY A 116 5.35 4.57 22.12
C GLY A 116 4.69 4.53 20.73
N TYR A 117 5.32 3.90 19.74
CA TYR A 117 4.74 3.73 18.41
C TYR A 117 3.58 2.73 18.41
N LYS A 118 2.64 2.91 17.47
CA LYS A 118 1.54 1.96 17.25
C LYS A 118 2.07 0.59 16.81
N ASP A 119 1.46 -0.48 17.29
CA ASP A 119 1.82 -1.87 17.01
C ASP A 119 2.03 -2.16 15.51
N THR A 120 1.17 -1.64 14.64
CA THR A 120 1.28 -1.83 13.19
C THR A 120 2.49 -1.15 12.58
N TYR A 121 2.92 -0.01 13.15
CA TYR A 121 4.15 0.66 12.73
C TYR A 121 5.38 -0.10 13.21
N LEU A 122 5.41 -0.55 14.46
CA LEU A 122 6.47 -1.40 15.00
C LEU A 122 6.69 -2.64 14.13
N ASN A 123 5.61 -3.33 13.79
CA ASN A 123 5.67 -4.48 12.87
C ASN A 123 6.24 -4.09 11.50
N THR A 124 5.81 -2.95 10.95
CA THR A 124 6.32 -2.47 9.65
C THR A 124 7.81 -2.21 9.69
N VAL A 125 8.32 -1.59 10.77
CA VAL A 125 9.75 -1.31 10.96
C VAL A 125 10.54 -2.62 11.10
N ASN A 126 10.06 -3.55 11.91
CA ASN A 126 10.68 -4.87 12.10
C ASN A 126 10.75 -5.67 10.79
N VAL A 127 9.69 -5.66 9.99
CA VAL A 127 9.65 -6.31 8.66
C VAL A 127 10.67 -5.69 7.69
N GLN A 128 10.95 -4.37 7.78
CA GLN A 128 11.99 -3.75 6.94
C GLN A 128 13.38 -4.27 7.28
N LEU A 129 13.75 -4.38 8.56
CA LEU A 129 15.02 -4.96 8.98
C LEU A 129 15.12 -6.43 8.53
N SER A 130 14.08 -7.21 8.79
CA SER A 130 14.02 -8.62 8.36
C SER A 130 14.16 -8.78 6.85
N SER A 131 13.61 -7.84 6.05
CA SER A 131 13.75 -7.87 4.58
C SER A 131 15.18 -7.68 4.12
N ILE A 132 15.97 -6.85 4.80
CA ILE A 132 17.41 -6.63 4.50
C ILE A 132 18.19 -7.92 4.80
N PHE A 133 17.97 -8.55 5.95
CA PHE A 133 18.63 -9.81 6.30
C PHE A 133 18.18 -10.97 5.40
N ASN A 134 16.90 -11.06 5.02
CA ASN A 134 16.45 -12.05 4.04
C ASN A 134 17.15 -11.88 2.68
N TYR A 135 17.39 -10.64 2.26
CA TYR A 135 18.13 -10.34 1.05
C TYR A 135 19.59 -10.79 1.17
N ALA A 136 20.21 -10.55 2.34
CA ALA A 136 21.57 -11.02 2.65
C ALA A 136 21.68 -12.55 2.64
N CYS A 137 20.73 -13.25 3.26
CA CYS A 137 20.70 -14.72 3.25
C CYS A 137 20.52 -15.27 1.83
N LYS A 138 19.64 -14.65 1.04
CA LYS A 138 19.29 -15.15 -0.30
C LYS A 138 20.38 -14.94 -1.34
N TYR A 139 21.09 -13.81 -1.28
CA TYR A 139 21.99 -13.39 -2.38
C TYR A 139 23.46 -13.23 -1.96
N TYR A 140 23.74 -13.25 -0.66
CA TYR A 140 25.06 -12.95 -0.13
C TYR A 140 25.54 -13.97 0.93
N SER A 141 24.92 -15.14 0.93
CA SER A 141 25.35 -16.29 1.76
C SER A 141 25.39 -16.01 3.27
N LEU A 142 24.61 -15.02 3.78
CA LEU A 142 24.44 -14.88 5.20
C LEU A 142 23.75 -16.14 5.73
N LYS A 143 24.30 -16.75 6.75
CA LYS A 143 23.89 -18.08 7.25
C LYS A 143 22.43 -18.12 7.66
N GLU A 144 21.99 -17.09 8.41
CA GLU A 144 20.62 -17.00 8.90
C GLU A 144 20.19 -15.54 9.12
N ASN A 145 18.86 -15.33 9.19
CA ASN A 145 18.30 -14.01 9.46
C ASN A 145 18.03 -13.89 10.99
N PRO A 146 18.78 -13.04 11.73
CA PRO A 146 18.62 -12.90 13.17
C PRO A 146 17.22 -12.37 13.57
N CYS A 147 16.54 -11.63 12.69
CA CYS A 147 15.17 -11.16 12.96
C CYS A 147 14.15 -12.29 12.99
N ARG A 148 14.37 -13.39 12.26
CA ARG A 148 13.46 -14.55 12.30
C ARG A 148 13.53 -15.26 13.66
N ILE A 149 14.72 -15.36 14.21
CA ILE A 149 14.94 -15.99 15.53
C ILE A 149 14.46 -15.07 16.65
N ALA A 150 14.76 -13.77 16.56
CA ALA A 150 14.29 -12.77 17.52
C ALA A 150 12.74 -12.68 17.59
N GLY A 151 12.05 -13.05 16.51
CA GLY A 151 10.61 -12.90 16.37
C GLY A 151 10.19 -11.51 15.92
N SER A 152 8.90 -11.35 15.61
CA SER A 152 8.34 -10.05 15.24
C SER A 152 7.84 -9.29 16.45
N ILE A 153 7.79 -7.96 16.34
CA ILE A 153 7.17 -7.06 17.32
C ILE A 153 5.95 -6.36 16.70
N GLY A 154 5.01 -5.95 17.55
CA GLY A 154 3.79 -5.29 17.13
C GLY A 154 2.80 -6.26 16.45
N LYS A 155 1.76 -5.70 15.83
CA LYS A 155 0.69 -6.46 15.19
C LYS A 155 0.68 -6.23 13.68
N SER A 156 0.42 -7.29 12.91
CA SER A 156 0.32 -7.21 11.44
C SER A 156 -0.98 -6.55 10.96
N ARG A 157 -2.02 -6.50 11.79
CA ARG A 157 -3.32 -5.91 11.47
C ARG A 157 -3.65 -4.80 12.46
N ALA A 158 -4.27 -3.73 11.96
CA ALA A 158 -4.87 -2.70 12.80
C ALA A 158 -6.11 -3.26 13.52
N ASN A 159 -6.54 -2.55 14.58
CA ASN A 159 -7.82 -2.78 15.23
C ASN A 159 -8.98 -2.61 14.22
N GLU A 160 -10.21 -2.95 14.65
CA GLU A 160 -11.43 -2.93 13.84
C GLU A 160 -11.56 -1.71 12.95
N MET A 161 -12.07 -1.95 11.74
CA MET A 161 -12.33 -0.90 10.76
C MET A 161 -13.55 -0.10 11.20
N GLN A 162 -13.44 1.23 11.17
CA GLN A 162 -14.58 2.10 11.26
C GLN A 162 -15.27 2.19 9.90
N ILE A 163 -16.55 1.91 9.85
CA ILE A 163 -17.39 2.03 8.64
C ILE A 163 -18.53 2.97 8.91
N TYR A 164 -18.98 3.68 7.88
CA TYR A 164 -20.24 4.44 7.95
C TYR A 164 -21.38 3.61 7.35
N THR A 165 -22.50 3.54 8.08
CA THR A 165 -23.77 3.07 7.52
C THR A 165 -24.25 4.06 6.45
N ARG A 166 -25.32 3.70 5.74
CA ARG A 166 -25.93 4.59 4.76
C ARG A 166 -26.40 5.90 5.39
N GLU A 167 -27.05 5.83 6.56
CA GLU A 167 -27.55 6.98 7.29
C GLU A 167 -26.42 7.90 7.76
N GLN A 168 -25.34 7.32 8.32
CA GLN A 168 -24.15 8.06 8.73
C GLN A 168 -23.47 8.72 7.52
N PHE A 169 -23.39 8.02 6.39
CA PHE A 169 -22.83 8.60 5.17
C PHE A 169 -23.69 9.75 4.64
N THR A 170 -25.01 9.65 4.70
CA THR A 170 -25.94 10.75 4.34
C THR A 170 -25.67 11.96 5.23
N GLN A 171 -25.68 11.80 6.56
CA GLN A 171 -25.36 12.87 7.50
C GLN A 171 -24.00 13.52 7.25
N PHE A 172 -22.97 12.70 6.94
CA PHE A 172 -21.65 13.18 6.58
C PHE A 172 -21.67 13.98 5.25
N SER A 173 -22.37 13.47 4.24
CA SER A 173 -22.38 14.09 2.91
C SER A 173 -23.16 15.39 2.87
N ASP A 174 -24.18 15.54 3.72
CA ASP A 174 -24.99 16.78 3.84
C ASP A 174 -24.11 17.97 4.25
N CYS A 175 -23.09 17.75 5.10
CA CYS A 175 -22.10 18.76 5.47
C CYS A 175 -21.19 19.20 4.29
N LEU A 176 -21.26 18.51 3.16
CA LEU A 176 -20.44 18.79 1.98
C LEU A 176 -21.21 19.42 0.81
N MET A 177 -22.55 19.54 0.90
CA MET A 177 -23.41 20.00 -0.20
C MET A 177 -23.05 21.38 -0.74
N ASN A 178 -22.50 22.26 0.12
CA ASN A 178 -22.01 23.59 -0.25
C ASN A 178 -20.73 23.58 -1.08
N LYS A 179 -20.06 22.40 -1.23
CA LYS A 179 -18.81 22.23 -1.99
C LYS A 179 -18.95 21.10 -2.99
N ARG A 180 -19.49 21.44 -4.14
CA ARG A 180 -19.90 20.48 -5.18
C ARG A 180 -18.85 19.43 -5.53
N MET A 181 -17.58 19.82 -5.71
CA MET A 181 -16.49 18.87 -6.00
C MET A 181 -16.25 17.90 -4.85
N SER A 182 -16.26 18.38 -3.59
CA SER A 182 -16.10 17.54 -2.41
C SER A 182 -17.24 16.56 -2.30
N TRP A 183 -18.48 17.06 -2.34
CA TRP A 183 -19.68 16.25 -2.25
C TRP A 183 -19.68 15.14 -3.30
N MET A 184 -19.50 15.49 -4.58
CA MET A 184 -19.49 14.52 -5.68
C MET A 184 -18.37 13.48 -5.53
N GLY A 185 -17.17 13.90 -5.14
CA GLY A 185 -16.06 12.97 -4.91
C GLY A 185 -16.34 11.96 -3.80
N PHE A 186 -16.98 12.38 -2.70
CA PHE A 186 -17.38 11.47 -1.63
C PHE A 186 -18.53 10.55 -2.03
N GLN A 187 -19.50 11.02 -2.83
CA GLN A 187 -20.54 10.16 -3.42
C GLN A 187 -19.91 9.04 -4.26
N VAL A 188 -18.97 9.39 -5.13
CA VAL A 188 -18.25 8.38 -5.94
C VAL A 188 -17.48 7.41 -5.06
N LEU A 189 -16.73 7.88 -4.05
CA LEU A 189 -15.99 7.00 -3.13
C LEU A 189 -16.89 6.00 -2.42
N TYR A 190 -18.02 6.47 -1.89
CA TYR A 190 -18.94 5.64 -1.10
C TYR A 190 -19.71 4.65 -1.98
N TYR A 191 -20.32 5.11 -3.07
CA TYR A 191 -21.21 4.26 -3.90
C TYR A 191 -20.50 3.42 -4.94
N THR A 192 -19.20 3.62 -5.16
CA THR A 192 -18.43 2.79 -6.11
C THR A 192 -17.30 2.00 -5.44
N GLY A 193 -16.87 2.40 -4.25
CA GLY A 193 -15.76 1.79 -3.53
C GLY A 193 -14.40 1.97 -4.21
N VAL A 194 -14.23 2.93 -5.11
CA VAL A 194 -12.93 3.22 -5.74
C VAL A 194 -11.91 3.73 -4.72
N ARG A 195 -10.63 3.49 -4.97
CA ARG A 195 -9.57 4.03 -4.13
C ARG A 195 -9.42 5.53 -4.37
N ILE A 196 -9.01 6.31 -3.36
CA ILE A 196 -8.80 7.77 -3.53
C ILE A 196 -7.85 8.10 -4.70
N GLY A 197 -6.81 7.31 -4.94
CA GLY A 197 -5.93 7.52 -6.10
C GLY A 197 -6.62 7.22 -7.44
N GLU A 198 -7.55 6.27 -7.47
CA GLU A 198 -8.38 5.99 -8.64
C GLU A 198 -9.34 7.14 -8.90
N LEU A 199 -10.05 7.63 -7.86
CA LEU A 199 -10.93 8.80 -7.94
C LEU A 199 -10.19 10.01 -8.53
N LEU A 200 -9.02 10.34 -7.99
CA LEU A 200 -8.23 11.51 -8.42
C LEU A 200 -7.66 11.38 -9.83
N ALA A 201 -7.62 10.17 -10.39
CA ALA A 201 -7.17 9.92 -11.76
C ALA A 201 -8.31 9.93 -12.78
N LEU A 202 -9.58 9.91 -12.33
CA LEU A 202 -10.75 9.88 -13.21
C LEU A 202 -10.79 11.11 -14.13
N GLN A 203 -11.03 10.85 -15.39
CA GLN A 203 -11.28 11.84 -16.43
C GLN A 203 -12.75 11.76 -16.86
N ILE A 204 -13.24 12.79 -17.53
CA ILE A 204 -14.60 12.79 -18.10
C ILE A 204 -14.80 11.58 -19.04
N ALA A 205 -13.80 11.26 -19.85
CA ALA A 205 -13.80 10.09 -20.73
C ALA A 205 -13.87 8.72 -20.03
N ASP A 206 -13.67 8.67 -18.70
CA ASP A 206 -13.78 7.43 -17.94
C ASP A 206 -15.21 7.16 -17.45
N VAL A 207 -16.18 8.10 -17.70
CA VAL A 207 -17.62 7.92 -17.48
C VAL A 207 -18.31 7.67 -18.82
N ASP A 208 -18.86 6.48 -19.01
CA ASP A 208 -19.67 6.13 -20.18
C ASP A 208 -21.14 6.24 -19.78
N PHE A 209 -21.79 7.32 -20.21
CA PHE A 209 -23.19 7.62 -19.88
C PHE A 209 -24.18 6.69 -20.59
N ASP A 210 -23.85 6.23 -21.79
CA ASP A 210 -24.72 5.34 -22.58
C ASP A 210 -24.75 3.94 -21.95
N LYS A 211 -23.56 3.41 -21.60
CA LYS A 211 -23.41 2.12 -20.91
C LYS A 211 -23.65 2.20 -19.41
N LYS A 212 -23.76 3.40 -18.85
CA LYS A 212 -23.96 3.67 -17.42
C LYS A 212 -22.84 3.08 -16.56
N VAL A 213 -21.58 3.25 -16.97
CA VAL A 213 -20.42 2.66 -16.31
C VAL A 213 -19.32 3.68 -16.01
N LEU A 214 -18.54 3.37 -14.98
CA LEU A 214 -17.29 4.05 -14.64
C LEU A 214 -16.13 3.12 -14.94
N ILE A 215 -15.14 3.58 -15.69
CA ILE A 215 -14.00 2.79 -16.13
C ILE A 215 -12.78 3.17 -15.30
N ILE A 216 -12.25 2.21 -14.55
CA ILE A 216 -11.08 2.39 -13.69
C ILE A 216 -9.86 1.82 -14.37
N ARG A 217 -8.90 2.68 -14.79
CA ARG A 217 -7.67 2.29 -15.52
C ARG A 217 -6.42 2.95 -15.00
N LYS A 218 -6.55 3.91 -14.09
CA LYS A 218 -5.45 4.78 -13.67
C LYS A 218 -5.53 5.02 -12.17
N SER A 219 -4.40 5.40 -11.59
CA SER A 219 -4.32 5.88 -10.22
C SER A 219 -3.37 7.06 -10.15
N TYR A 220 -3.81 8.13 -9.50
CA TYR A 220 -3.05 9.35 -9.26
C TYR A 220 -2.38 9.30 -7.88
N GLN A 221 -1.17 9.80 -7.83
CA GLN A 221 -0.45 10.11 -6.59
C GLN A 221 0.41 11.35 -6.80
N ARG A 222 0.65 12.11 -5.72
CA ARG A 222 1.58 13.23 -5.74
C ARG A 222 2.82 12.89 -4.93
N LEU A 223 3.99 12.91 -5.58
CA LEU A 223 5.28 12.62 -4.97
C LEU A 223 6.24 13.78 -5.29
N ASP A 224 6.92 14.30 -4.27
CA ASP A 224 7.88 15.42 -4.43
C ASP A 224 7.28 16.64 -5.14
N LYS A 225 6.01 16.94 -4.88
CA LYS A 225 5.22 17.99 -5.55
C LYS A 225 4.91 17.71 -7.03
N GLU A 226 5.27 16.56 -7.58
CA GLU A 226 4.95 16.13 -8.93
C GLU A 226 3.72 15.24 -8.96
N ASP A 227 2.85 15.48 -9.92
CA ASP A 227 1.65 14.69 -10.17
C ASP A 227 2.01 13.48 -11.03
N ILE A 228 1.81 12.28 -10.50
CA ILE A 228 2.14 11.03 -11.16
C ILE A 228 0.86 10.22 -11.37
N ILE A 229 0.53 9.95 -12.63
CA ILE A 229 -0.56 9.04 -12.99
C ILE A 229 0.06 7.74 -13.49
N THR A 230 -0.33 6.63 -12.89
CA THR A 230 0.15 5.28 -13.25
C THR A 230 -1.03 4.36 -13.54
N GLY A 231 -0.78 3.31 -14.29
CA GLY A 231 -1.71 2.18 -14.36
C GLY A 231 -1.93 1.51 -13.01
N PRO A 232 -2.95 0.67 -12.87
CA PRO A 232 -3.21 -0.09 -11.65
C PRO A 232 -2.02 -0.96 -11.25
N LYS A 233 -2.02 -1.43 -10.00
CA LYS A 233 -0.97 -2.34 -9.50
C LYS A 233 -1.10 -3.76 -10.04
N THR A 234 -2.30 -4.17 -10.40
CA THR A 234 -2.66 -5.51 -10.88
C THR A 234 -3.62 -5.41 -12.04
N GLU A 235 -3.71 -6.46 -12.87
CA GLU A 235 -4.64 -6.51 -14.01
C GLU A 235 -6.10 -6.33 -13.59
N LYS A 236 -6.51 -6.95 -12.47
CA LYS A 236 -7.86 -6.77 -11.88
C LYS A 236 -8.11 -5.36 -11.32
N GLY A 237 -7.08 -4.54 -11.22
CA GLY A 237 -7.23 -3.11 -10.97
C GLY A 237 -7.92 -2.37 -12.11
N ASN A 238 -7.77 -2.87 -13.36
CA ASN A 238 -8.59 -2.44 -14.50
C ASN A 238 -9.96 -3.09 -14.36
N ARG A 239 -10.98 -2.29 -14.17
CA ARG A 239 -12.35 -2.76 -14.01
C ARG A 239 -13.37 -1.75 -14.47
N ILE A 240 -14.55 -2.26 -14.76
CA ILE A 240 -15.74 -1.48 -15.11
C ILE A 240 -16.71 -1.61 -13.95
N ILE A 241 -17.26 -0.48 -13.51
CA ILE A 241 -18.21 -0.40 -12.41
C ILE A 241 -19.54 0.12 -12.94
N ASN A 242 -20.59 -0.67 -12.87
CA ASN A 242 -21.94 -0.21 -13.18
C ASN A 242 -22.39 0.85 -12.18
N LEU A 243 -22.84 2.00 -12.66
CA LEU A 243 -23.28 3.12 -11.85
C LEU A 243 -24.79 3.05 -11.58
N PRO A 244 -25.23 3.31 -10.32
CA PRO A 244 -26.63 3.54 -10.03
C PRO A 244 -27.15 4.79 -10.79
N LYS A 245 -28.42 4.78 -11.17
CA LYS A 245 -29.03 5.89 -11.96
C LYS A 245 -28.87 7.25 -11.29
N PHE A 246 -29.06 7.34 -9.96
CA PHE A 246 -28.90 8.60 -9.23
C PHE A 246 -27.48 9.14 -9.31
N LEU A 247 -26.46 8.27 -9.10
CA LEU A 247 -25.06 8.70 -9.15
C LEU A 247 -24.64 9.13 -10.57
N LEU A 248 -25.20 8.49 -11.58
CA LEU A 248 -24.98 8.87 -12.98
C LEU A 248 -25.57 10.25 -13.28
N ALA A 249 -26.79 10.55 -12.78
CA ALA A 249 -27.43 11.85 -12.91
C ALA A 249 -26.62 12.94 -12.20
N ASP A 250 -26.17 12.68 -10.96
CA ASP A 250 -25.33 13.60 -10.19
C ASP A 250 -23.98 13.88 -10.88
N LEU A 251 -23.35 12.84 -11.49
CA LEU A 251 -22.12 12.99 -12.27
C LEU A 251 -22.37 13.83 -13.55
N MET A 252 -23.48 13.62 -14.23
CA MET A 252 -23.84 14.39 -15.42
C MET A 252 -24.00 15.87 -15.07
N ASP A 253 -24.73 16.18 -14.00
CA ASP A 253 -24.92 17.53 -13.51
C ASP A 253 -23.59 18.16 -13.06
N TYR A 254 -22.76 17.42 -12.32
CA TYR A 254 -21.43 17.86 -11.91
C TYR A 254 -20.54 18.20 -13.12
N ILE A 255 -20.46 17.32 -14.13
CA ILE A 255 -19.68 17.55 -15.35
C ILE A 255 -20.24 18.74 -16.12
N GLY A 256 -21.57 18.85 -16.24
CA GLY A 256 -22.23 20.02 -16.87
C GLY A 256 -21.80 21.34 -16.22
N SER A 257 -21.61 21.36 -14.91
CA SER A 257 -21.15 22.56 -14.19
C SER A 257 -19.69 22.92 -14.43
N MET A 258 -18.87 22.01 -14.96
CA MET A 258 -17.48 22.29 -15.32
C MET A 258 -17.36 23.13 -16.60
N GLY A 259 -18.46 23.36 -17.32
CA GLY A 259 -18.49 24.08 -18.60
C GLY A 259 -17.92 23.26 -19.76
N LYS A 260 -17.53 23.95 -20.84
CA LYS A 260 -16.95 23.30 -22.02
C LYS A 260 -15.49 22.90 -21.75
N VAL A 261 -15.26 21.68 -21.28
CA VAL A 261 -13.95 21.11 -21.01
C VAL A 261 -13.67 19.89 -21.88
N LYS A 262 -12.40 19.59 -22.15
CA LYS A 262 -12.01 18.40 -22.93
C LYS A 262 -12.28 17.12 -22.11
N ASN A 263 -12.62 16.03 -22.77
CA ASN A 263 -12.85 14.72 -22.14
C ASN A 263 -11.63 14.18 -21.38
N SER A 264 -10.42 14.68 -21.66
CA SER A 264 -9.18 14.33 -20.96
C SER A 264 -8.97 15.07 -19.64
N VAL A 265 -9.83 16.02 -19.29
CA VAL A 265 -9.74 16.75 -18.00
C VAL A 265 -10.13 15.82 -16.87
N ARG A 266 -9.38 15.91 -15.76
CA ARG A 266 -9.71 15.15 -14.54
C ARG A 266 -11.00 15.67 -13.93
N LEU A 267 -11.88 14.75 -13.52
CA LEU A 267 -13.12 15.09 -12.81
C LEU A 267 -12.82 15.80 -11.47
N PHE A 268 -11.76 15.39 -10.81
CA PHE A 268 -11.34 15.93 -9.51
C PHE A 268 -9.90 16.45 -9.62
N PRO A 269 -9.67 17.66 -10.15
CA PRO A 269 -8.33 18.22 -10.38
C PRO A 269 -7.70 18.75 -9.08
N THR A 270 -7.59 17.87 -8.10
CA THR A 270 -7.06 18.16 -6.76
C THR A 270 -6.17 17.02 -6.26
N THR A 271 -5.82 17.04 -4.97
CA THR A 271 -4.95 16.05 -4.33
C THR A 271 -5.65 15.30 -3.20
N LYS A 272 -5.04 14.21 -2.73
CA LYS A 272 -5.54 13.47 -1.56
C LYS A 272 -5.67 14.37 -0.32
N TYR A 273 -4.77 15.33 -0.15
CA TYR A 273 -4.79 16.26 0.99
C TYR A 273 -6.09 17.08 1.04
N PHE A 274 -6.58 17.53 -0.10
CA PHE A 274 -7.87 18.24 -0.18
C PHE A 274 -9.01 17.38 0.36
N PHE A 275 -9.12 16.13 -0.07
CA PHE A 275 -10.17 15.22 0.42
C PHE A 275 -10.00 14.87 1.90
N GLU A 276 -8.76 14.74 2.40
CA GLU A 276 -8.53 14.55 3.85
C GLU A 276 -8.99 15.76 4.65
N HIS A 277 -8.73 16.97 4.16
CA HIS A 277 -9.18 18.21 4.81
C HIS A 277 -10.72 18.30 4.83
N GLU A 278 -11.37 18.11 3.69
CA GLU A 278 -12.83 18.17 3.58
C GLU A 278 -13.52 17.05 4.40
N LYS A 279 -12.94 15.85 4.42
CA LYS A 279 -13.39 14.76 5.30
C LYS A 279 -13.36 15.18 6.78
N ASN A 280 -12.22 15.72 7.23
CA ASN A 280 -12.07 16.11 8.63
C ASN A 280 -13.02 17.26 9.00
N ARG A 281 -13.28 18.20 8.08
CA ARG A 281 -14.27 19.25 8.24
C ARG A 281 -15.67 18.67 8.42
N ALA A 282 -16.10 17.81 7.50
CA ALA A 282 -17.42 17.20 7.54
C ALA A 282 -17.63 16.30 8.78
N ILE A 283 -16.59 15.56 9.21
CA ILE A 283 -16.64 14.78 10.46
C ILE A 283 -16.85 15.69 11.67
N LYS A 284 -16.13 16.81 11.73
CA LYS A 284 -16.29 17.77 12.83
C LYS A 284 -17.68 18.40 12.85
N GLU A 285 -18.23 18.71 11.68
CA GLU A 285 -19.55 19.34 11.52
C GLU A 285 -20.68 18.36 11.82
N SER A 286 -20.57 17.11 11.37
CA SER A 286 -21.58 16.06 11.60
C SER A 286 -21.51 15.42 12.99
N GLY A 287 -20.40 15.54 13.72
CA GLY A 287 -20.19 14.86 14.99
C GLY A 287 -19.97 13.35 14.89
N LEU A 288 -19.79 12.81 13.68
CA LEU A 288 -19.60 11.39 13.44
C LEU A 288 -18.22 10.88 13.88
N PRO A 289 -18.06 9.56 14.14
CA PRO A 289 -16.76 8.97 14.42
C PRO A 289 -15.75 9.20 13.30
N HIS A 290 -14.48 9.38 13.68
CA HIS A 290 -13.42 9.60 12.71
C HIS A 290 -13.15 8.35 11.85
N ILE A 291 -13.16 8.53 10.53
CA ILE A 291 -12.79 7.52 9.53
C ILE A 291 -11.63 7.99 8.67
N ARG A 292 -10.90 7.06 8.07
CA ARG A 292 -9.91 7.33 7.00
C ARG A 292 -10.62 7.39 5.65
N LEU A 293 -10.05 8.05 4.66
CA LEU A 293 -10.61 8.03 3.29
C LEU A 293 -10.80 6.61 2.74
N HIS A 294 -9.92 5.68 3.13
CA HIS A 294 -10.04 4.29 2.68
C HIS A 294 -11.20 3.54 3.34
N ASP A 295 -11.66 4.00 4.48
CA ASP A 295 -12.77 3.37 5.22
C ASP A 295 -14.11 3.58 4.49
N LEU A 296 -14.25 4.57 3.59
CA LEU A 296 -15.40 4.70 2.70
C LEU A 296 -15.52 3.51 1.74
N ARG A 297 -14.39 2.97 1.29
CA ARG A 297 -14.38 1.74 0.50
C ARG A 297 -14.78 0.53 1.34
N HIS A 298 -14.38 0.50 2.61
CA HIS A 298 -14.85 -0.51 3.57
C HIS A 298 -16.35 -0.38 3.82
N SER A 299 -16.86 0.86 3.95
CA SER A 299 -18.28 1.13 4.06
C SER A 299 -19.07 0.65 2.84
N HIS A 300 -18.54 0.90 1.62
CA HIS A 300 -19.14 0.35 0.39
C HIS A 300 -19.20 -1.18 0.38
N ALA A 301 -18.12 -1.85 0.81
CA ALA A 301 -18.10 -3.31 0.88
C ALA A 301 -19.13 -3.82 1.89
N SER A 302 -19.22 -3.20 3.07
CA SER A 302 -20.21 -3.53 4.10
C SER A 302 -21.64 -3.37 3.58
N LEU A 303 -21.93 -2.26 2.91
CA LEU A 303 -23.23 -2.01 2.27
C LEU A 303 -23.60 -3.11 1.27
N LEU A 304 -22.67 -3.53 0.41
CA LEU A 304 -22.93 -4.61 -0.54
C LEU A 304 -23.19 -5.95 0.15
N ILE A 305 -22.47 -6.24 1.23
CA ILE A 305 -22.69 -7.46 2.02
C ILE A 305 -24.06 -7.45 2.70
N GLU A 306 -24.46 -6.32 3.27
CA GLU A 306 -25.78 -6.11 3.86
C GLU A 306 -26.90 -6.29 2.82
N LEU A 307 -26.67 -5.83 1.58
CA LEU A 307 -27.57 -6.05 0.44
C LEU A 307 -27.55 -7.51 -0.09
N GLY A 308 -26.79 -8.43 0.52
CA GLY A 308 -26.78 -9.85 0.20
C GLY A 308 -25.86 -10.25 -0.95
N PHE A 309 -24.99 -9.38 -1.46
CA PHE A 309 -24.07 -9.73 -2.54
C PHE A 309 -22.99 -10.71 -2.05
N SER A 310 -22.60 -11.64 -2.94
CA SER A 310 -21.59 -12.65 -2.64
C SER A 310 -20.18 -12.04 -2.48
N PRO A 311 -19.27 -12.72 -1.72
CA PRO A 311 -17.87 -12.27 -1.60
C PRO A 311 -17.15 -12.13 -2.94
N ILE A 312 -17.51 -12.92 -3.95
CA ILE A 312 -16.95 -12.87 -5.30
C ILE A 312 -17.38 -11.56 -5.98
N ALA A 313 -18.68 -11.25 -5.98
CA ALA A 313 -19.20 -10.03 -6.57
C ALA A 313 -18.60 -8.76 -5.92
N VAL A 314 -18.48 -8.75 -4.58
CA VAL A 314 -17.83 -7.68 -3.85
C VAL A 314 -16.35 -7.55 -4.24
N ALA A 315 -15.62 -8.68 -4.34
CA ALA A 315 -14.22 -8.68 -4.73
C ALA A 315 -14.00 -8.11 -6.15
N GLU A 316 -14.82 -8.52 -7.11
CA GLU A 316 -14.79 -8.04 -8.50
C GLU A 316 -15.05 -6.54 -8.58
N ARG A 317 -16.12 -6.06 -7.95
CA ARG A 317 -16.47 -4.64 -7.92
C ARG A 317 -15.37 -3.78 -7.31
N LEU A 318 -14.76 -4.26 -6.24
CA LEU A 318 -13.64 -3.58 -5.59
C LEU A 318 -12.32 -3.71 -6.37
N GLY A 319 -12.16 -4.68 -7.28
CA GLY A 319 -10.91 -4.98 -7.96
C GLY A 319 -9.86 -5.59 -7.01
N HIS A 320 -10.29 -6.56 -6.20
CA HIS A 320 -9.38 -7.40 -5.41
C HIS A 320 -8.82 -8.51 -6.28
N GLU A 321 -7.51 -8.69 -6.27
CA GLU A 321 -6.84 -9.73 -7.06
C GLU A 321 -7.27 -11.13 -6.62
N LYS A 322 -7.45 -11.31 -5.30
CA LYS A 322 -7.87 -12.57 -4.68
C LYS A 322 -9.14 -12.35 -3.87
N VAL A 323 -10.12 -13.23 -4.02
CA VAL A 323 -11.35 -13.23 -3.21
C VAL A 323 -11.03 -13.39 -1.72
N SER A 324 -9.95 -14.10 -1.38
CA SER A 324 -9.46 -14.23 0.00
C SER A 324 -9.17 -12.87 0.66
N THR A 325 -8.82 -11.82 -0.11
CA THR A 325 -8.67 -10.46 0.44
C THR A 325 -10.00 -9.93 0.97
N THR A 326 -11.10 -10.14 0.24
CA THR A 326 -12.45 -9.77 0.68
C THR A 326 -12.88 -10.58 1.90
N LEU A 327 -12.71 -11.90 1.86
CA LEU A 327 -13.07 -12.78 2.98
C LEU A 327 -12.26 -12.50 4.24
N ASN A 328 -10.94 -12.32 4.14
CA ASN A 328 -10.10 -12.00 5.28
C ASN A 328 -10.40 -10.63 5.89
N THR A 329 -10.97 -9.71 5.10
CA THR A 329 -11.26 -8.34 5.54
C THR A 329 -12.70 -8.23 6.05
N TYR A 330 -13.65 -8.85 5.38
CA TYR A 330 -15.09 -8.65 5.61
C TYR A 330 -15.83 -9.96 5.97
N GLY A 331 -15.10 -11.08 6.14
CA GLY A 331 -15.74 -12.38 6.39
C GLY A 331 -16.67 -12.39 7.59
N HIS A 332 -16.33 -11.62 8.64
CA HIS A 332 -17.13 -11.47 9.84
C HIS A 332 -18.46 -10.72 9.63
N LEU A 333 -18.60 -9.96 8.54
CA LEU A 333 -19.83 -9.24 8.18
C LEU A 333 -20.82 -10.10 7.39
N PHE A 334 -20.37 -11.24 6.84
CA PHE A 334 -21.28 -12.15 6.13
C PHE A 334 -22.15 -12.90 7.15
N PRO A 335 -23.46 -12.90 6.93
CA PRO A 335 -24.36 -13.59 7.86
C PRO A 335 -24.04 -15.09 7.94
N ASN A 336 -24.13 -15.66 9.14
CA ASN A 336 -24.02 -17.10 9.33
C ASN A 336 -25.30 -17.75 8.78
N LYS A 337 -25.17 -18.41 7.63
CA LYS A 337 -26.28 -19.05 6.91
C LYS A 337 -26.55 -20.49 7.35
N GLN A 338 -25.86 -21.02 8.37
CA GLN A 338 -26.00 -22.43 8.77
C GLN A 338 -27.45 -22.79 9.17
N ALA A 339 -28.10 -21.97 9.99
CA ALA A 339 -29.51 -22.19 10.36
C ALA A 339 -30.43 -22.12 9.14
N GLY A 340 -30.29 -21.11 8.30
CA GLY A 340 -31.10 -20.97 7.09
C GLY A 340 -30.81 -22.04 6.02
N MET A 341 -29.62 -22.66 6.00
CA MET A 341 -29.35 -23.81 5.16
C MET A 341 -30.13 -25.03 5.60
N ALA A 342 -30.18 -25.29 6.92
CA ALA A 342 -30.94 -26.41 7.46
C ALA A 342 -32.44 -26.29 7.18
N GLU A 343 -33.00 -25.06 7.34
CA GLU A 343 -34.39 -24.76 7.02
C GLU A 343 -34.72 -24.98 5.54
N LYS A 344 -33.89 -24.44 4.65
CA LYS A 344 -34.07 -24.65 3.19
C LYS A 344 -33.95 -26.11 2.76
N LEU A 345 -33.07 -26.88 3.37
CA LEU A 345 -32.97 -28.34 3.10
C LEU A 345 -34.22 -29.09 3.58
N ASN A 346 -34.80 -28.68 4.71
CA ASN A 346 -36.06 -29.23 5.19
C ASN A 346 -37.24 -28.87 4.26
N GLU A 347 -37.28 -27.61 3.75
CA GLU A 347 -38.28 -27.19 2.76
C GLU A 347 -38.21 -28.05 1.47
N LEU A 348 -37.00 -28.17 0.90
CA LEU A 348 -36.76 -29.00 -0.29
C LEU A 348 -37.18 -30.47 -0.08
N TYR A 349 -36.93 -31.06 1.09
CA TYR A 349 -37.32 -32.39 1.43
C TYR A 349 -38.84 -32.56 1.48
N LYS A 350 -39.56 -31.59 2.06
CA LYS A 350 -41.04 -31.56 2.11
C LYS A 350 -41.65 -31.43 0.71
N GLU A 351 -41.15 -30.53 -0.12
CA GLU A 351 -41.58 -30.35 -1.51
C GLU A 351 -41.36 -31.63 -2.35
N GLY A 352 -40.28 -32.40 -2.08
CA GLY A 352 -40.00 -33.66 -2.72
C GLY A 352 -41.00 -34.74 -2.35
N LEU A 353 -41.49 -34.75 -1.11
CA LEU A 353 -42.53 -35.71 -0.65
C LEU A 353 -43.92 -35.37 -1.24
N GLU A 354 -44.27 -34.11 -1.33
CA GLU A 354 -45.55 -33.62 -1.89
C GLU A 354 -45.65 -33.88 -3.42
N ASN A 355 -44.51 -33.88 -4.13
CA ASN A 355 -44.47 -34.11 -5.58
C ASN A 355 -44.20 -35.55 -5.96
N GLY A 356 -43.88 -36.45 -5.00
CA GLY A 356 -43.66 -37.88 -5.20
C GLY A 356 -44.89 -38.75 -5.05
N ASP A 357 -46.01 -38.22 -4.58
CA ASP A 357 -47.29 -38.93 -4.42
C ASP A 357 -48.29 -38.62 -5.56
N LYS A 358 -47.79 -38.39 -6.78
CA LYS A 358 -48.63 -38.27 -7.97
C LYS A 358 -48.25 -39.29 -9.04
#